data_42b9aec404c3294c48d8a11f329a142b
#
_entry.id   42b9aec404c3294c48d8a11f329a142b
#
_cell.length_a   1.000
_cell.length_b   1.000
_cell.length_c   1.000
_cell.angle_alpha   90.00
_cell.angle_beta   90.00
_cell.angle_gamma   90.00
#
_symmetry.space_group_name_H-M   'P 1'
#
loop_
_entity.id
_entity.type
_entity.pdbx_description
1 polymer ?
#
loop_
_entity_poly.entity_id
_entity_poly.type
_entity_poly.pdbx_seq_one_letter_code
_entity_poly.pdbx_strand_id
1 'polypeptide(L)'
;MPRGRRRLVEDADSDPTRQLEVNAFNPLHPRPLGESVSRALLEQPCHPLPPELPFQGAGVYAIYYKGPSPYYRPIAMLNQEACSQPVYVGKADPPGRRKGIYIERPGRALYNRLRDHAESISEVETNTAADSPDHLRLKVFMCRFLVVEPVWIPLIESLSITTFQPVWNGLVSGFGHHDQGSTRRTQKRSFWDTLHPGRQWATQFVPNPLGAETLACVLEVWLDNPALKLPEQPRRASPEMIADIFEAWLQDPVHFRTQRWLRANRSRYDAQQQPELEEEPAAGVVVLEDDGD
;
A
#
# COMPACT_ATOMS: atom_id res chain seq x y z
N MET A 1 61.83 0.38 48.79
CA MET A 1 60.83 0.85 47.89
C MET A 1 60.97 0.13 46.54
N PRO A 2 60.22 -0.90 46.21
CA PRO A 2 60.31 -1.57 44.89
C PRO A 2 59.46 -0.86 43.84
N ARG A 3 60.09 -0.56 42.72
CA ARG A 3 59.43 0.03 41.55
C ARG A 3 58.49 -0.95 40.90
N GLY A 4 57.19 -0.61 40.81
CA GLY A 4 56.17 -1.36 40.11
C GLY A 4 56.47 -1.41 38.59
N ARG A 5 56.61 -2.60 38.09
CA ARG A 5 56.60 -2.87 36.61
C ARG A 5 55.18 -2.65 36.12
N ARG A 6 54.98 -1.61 35.29
CA ARG A 6 53.81 -1.53 34.42
C ARG A 6 53.88 -2.69 33.44
N ARG A 7 52.92 -3.60 33.50
CA ARG A 7 52.61 -4.53 32.43
C ARG A 7 52.10 -3.70 31.23
N LEU A 8 52.86 -3.71 30.14
CA LEU A 8 52.34 -3.32 28.83
C LEU A 8 51.25 -4.35 28.51
N VAL A 9 50.02 -3.87 28.29
CA VAL A 9 48.97 -4.64 27.68
C VAL A 9 49.41 -4.77 26.23
N GLU A 10 49.79 -5.97 25.81
CA GLU A 10 49.99 -6.31 24.41
C GLU A 10 48.64 -6.12 23.70
N ASP A 11 48.62 -5.14 22.75
CA ASP A 11 47.54 -4.99 21.79
C ASP A 11 47.50 -6.22 20.87
N ALA A 12 46.77 -7.22 21.30
CA ALA A 12 46.40 -8.34 20.45
C ALA A 12 45.22 -7.89 19.59
N ASP A 13 45.47 -7.25 18.49
CA ASP A 13 44.63 -7.33 17.28
C ASP A 13 45.10 -6.40 16.17
N SER A 14 46.36 -6.49 15.76
CA SER A 14 46.83 -5.88 14.53
C SER A 14 46.93 -6.97 13.45
N ASP A 15 45.78 -7.39 12.92
CA ASP A 15 45.77 -8.11 11.65
C ASP A 15 46.09 -7.11 10.52
N PRO A 16 47.27 -7.21 9.88
CA PRO A 16 47.72 -6.28 8.84
C PRO A 16 46.89 -6.38 7.55
N THR A 17 45.94 -7.31 7.47
CA THR A 17 45.04 -7.49 6.33
C THR A 17 43.68 -6.78 6.53
N ARG A 18 43.43 -6.24 7.72
CA ARG A 18 42.17 -5.53 8.01
C ARG A 18 42.24 -4.12 7.41
N GLN A 19 41.76 -3.98 6.17
CA GLN A 19 41.60 -2.70 5.51
C GLN A 19 40.21 -2.14 5.77
N LEU A 20 40.15 -0.82 5.98
CA LEU A 20 38.87 -0.11 6.02
C LEU A 20 38.27 -0.11 4.61
N GLU A 21 37.11 -0.72 4.45
CA GLU A 21 36.34 -0.65 3.19
C GLU A 21 35.78 0.77 3.04
N VAL A 22 36.33 1.51 2.08
CA VAL A 22 35.89 2.86 1.72
C VAL A 22 35.28 2.83 0.32
N ASN A 23 33.94 3.01 0.26
CA ASN A 23 33.23 3.11 -1.01
C ASN A 23 33.11 4.56 -1.44
N ALA A 24 33.44 4.84 -2.72
CA ALA A 24 33.23 6.17 -3.29
C ALA A 24 31.76 6.55 -3.31
N PHE A 25 31.43 7.75 -2.84
CA PHE A 25 30.05 8.28 -2.91
C PHE A 25 29.69 8.61 -4.36
N ASN A 26 28.62 7.99 -4.87
CA ASN A 26 28.02 8.30 -6.16
C ASN A 26 26.70 9.06 -5.96
N PRO A 27 26.62 10.37 -6.22
CA PRO A 27 25.41 11.17 -6.04
C PRO A 27 24.28 10.77 -6.99
N LEU A 28 24.60 10.10 -8.11
CA LEU A 28 23.62 9.60 -9.09
C LEU A 28 23.18 8.17 -8.80
N HIS A 29 23.67 7.56 -7.72
CA HIS A 29 23.17 6.27 -7.29
C HIS A 29 21.68 6.38 -6.93
N PRO A 30 20.83 5.39 -7.27
CA PRO A 30 19.38 5.45 -7.05
C PRO A 30 18.94 5.88 -5.65
N ARG A 31 19.67 5.45 -4.61
CA ARG A 31 19.31 5.77 -3.22
C ARG A 31 19.45 7.26 -2.88
N PRO A 32 20.65 7.92 -2.97
CA PRO A 32 20.77 9.35 -2.68
C PRO A 32 19.95 10.21 -3.64
N LEU A 33 19.80 9.79 -4.89
CA LEU A 33 18.94 10.49 -5.84
C LEU A 33 17.48 10.41 -5.44
N GLY A 34 16.99 9.22 -5.03
CA GLY A 34 15.64 9.01 -4.53
C GLY A 34 15.33 9.83 -3.27
N GLU A 35 16.27 9.88 -2.33
CA GLU A 35 16.16 10.71 -1.11
C GLU A 35 16.06 12.21 -1.46
N SER A 36 16.88 12.69 -2.41
CA SER A 36 16.84 14.07 -2.87
C SER A 36 15.49 14.45 -3.51
N VAL A 37 15.00 13.60 -4.41
CA VAL A 37 13.72 13.82 -5.10
C VAL A 37 12.55 13.74 -4.13
N SER A 38 12.56 12.77 -3.22
CA SER A 38 11.50 12.62 -2.22
C SER A 38 11.44 13.83 -1.29
N ARG A 39 12.60 14.37 -0.92
CA ARG A 39 12.68 15.62 -0.16
C ARG A 39 12.08 16.79 -0.95
N ALA A 40 12.45 16.96 -2.21
CA ALA A 40 11.91 18.02 -3.07
C ALA A 40 10.39 17.92 -3.20
N LEU A 41 9.81 16.71 -3.24
CA LEU A 41 8.36 16.51 -3.25
C LEU A 41 7.73 16.85 -1.90
N LEU A 42 8.36 16.47 -0.78
CA LEU A 42 7.87 16.77 0.57
C LEU A 42 7.95 18.27 0.92
N GLU A 43 8.85 19.01 0.32
CA GLU A 43 8.99 20.46 0.47
C GLU A 43 7.89 21.24 -0.29
N GLN A 44 7.20 20.61 -1.25
CA GLN A 44 6.10 21.25 -1.94
C GLN A 44 4.92 21.52 -0.99
N PRO A 45 4.13 22.58 -1.20
CA PRO A 45 2.92 22.84 -0.44
C PRO A 45 1.95 21.65 -0.50
N CYS A 46 1.28 21.40 0.62
CA CYS A 46 0.22 20.38 0.70
C CYS A 46 -1.13 21.04 0.39
N HIS A 47 -1.83 20.52 -0.61
CA HIS A 47 -3.11 21.01 -1.11
C HIS A 47 -4.23 20.01 -0.83
N PRO A 48 -5.50 20.42 -0.76
CA PRO A 48 -6.64 19.50 -0.88
C PRO A 48 -6.57 18.70 -2.18
N LEU A 49 -7.20 17.54 -2.20
CA LEU A 49 -7.35 16.73 -3.43
C LEU A 49 -8.78 16.93 -3.98
N PRO A 50 -8.98 17.46 -5.20
CA PRO A 50 -7.96 18.07 -6.07
C PRO A 50 -7.56 19.47 -5.55
N PRO A 51 -6.45 20.05 -6.06
CA PRO A 51 -6.12 21.44 -5.77
C PRO A 51 -7.23 22.40 -6.18
N GLU A 52 -7.49 23.41 -5.36
CA GLU A 52 -8.60 24.36 -5.56
C GLU A 52 -8.47 25.14 -6.88
N LEU A 53 -7.25 25.49 -7.26
CA LEU A 53 -6.99 26.25 -8.47
C LEU A 53 -6.29 25.39 -9.52
N PRO A 54 -6.73 25.48 -10.80
CA PRO A 54 -6.04 24.82 -11.88
C PRO A 54 -4.66 25.42 -12.12
N PHE A 55 -3.69 24.57 -12.43
CA PHE A 55 -2.32 24.94 -12.75
C PHE A 55 -1.80 24.20 -13.97
N GLN A 56 -0.70 24.67 -14.54
CA GLN A 56 -0.02 24.03 -15.67
C GLN A 56 1.18 23.24 -15.20
N GLY A 57 1.47 22.15 -15.90
CA GLY A 57 2.65 21.32 -15.65
C GLY A 57 2.38 19.84 -15.84
N ALA A 58 3.48 19.14 -16.05
CA ALA A 58 3.59 17.68 -16.02
C ALA A 58 4.62 17.30 -14.94
N GLY A 59 4.58 16.08 -14.42
CA GLY A 59 5.51 15.70 -13.37
C GLY A 59 4.98 14.56 -12.51
N VAL A 60 5.33 14.59 -11.23
CA VAL A 60 4.96 13.58 -10.24
C VAL A 60 4.10 14.19 -9.13
N TYR A 61 3.33 13.35 -8.48
CA TYR A 61 2.47 13.75 -7.37
C TYR A 61 2.36 12.64 -6.33
N ALA A 62 2.03 13.04 -5.12
CA ALA A 62 1.76 12.16 -4.00
C ALA A 62 0.39 12.49 -3.40
N ILE A 63 -0.37 11.46 -3.05
CA ILE A 63 -1.68 11.58 -2.39
C ILE A 63 -1.54 11.06 -0.97
N TYR A 64 -2.08 11.82 -0.01
CA TYR A 64 -2.00 11.57 1.42
C TYR A 64 -3.39 11.37 1.99
N TYR A 65 -3.50 10.46 2.94
CA TYR A 65 -4.73 10.17 3.66
C TYR A 65 -4.64 10.63 5.11
N LYS A 66 -5.68 11.33 5.59
CA LYS A 66 -5.81 11.84 6.97
C LYS A 66 -7.11 11.42 7.64
N GLY A 67 -7.82 10.46 7.04
CA GLY A 67 -9.17 10.09 7.45
C GLY A 67 -9.23 9.03 8.56
N PRO A 68 -10.45 8.70 9.00
CA PRO A 68 -10.69 7.81 10.12
C PRO A 68 -10.78 6.32 9.76
N SER A 69 -10.66 5.92 8.47
CA SER A 69 -10.77 4.51 8.10
C SER A 69 -9.78 3.66 8.90
N PRO A 70 -10.25 2.56 9.50
CA PRO A 70 -9.39 1.66 10.26
C PRO A 70 -8.28 1.05 9.40
N TYR A 71 -8.53 0.89 8.09
CA TYR A 71 -7.57 0.32 7.14
C TYR A 71 -6.27 1.12 7.02
N TYR A 72 -6.32 2.45 7.17
CA TYR A 72 -5.17 3.34 6.96
C TYR A 72 -4.77 4.12 8.21
N ARG A 73 -5.22 3.68 9.39
CA ARG A 73 -4.96 4.37 10.64
C ARG A 73 -3.48 4.71 10.88
N PRO A 74 -2.50 3.79 10.68
CA PRO A 74 -1.09 4.11 10.86
C PRO A 74 -0.62 5.24 9.93
N ILE A 75 -1.04 5.20 8.66
CA ILE A 75 -0.70 6.25 7.68
C ILE A 75 -1.36 7.57 8.05
N ALA A 76 -2.64 7.54 8.43
CA ALA A 76 -3.37 8.74 8.83
C ALA A 76 -2.71 9.42 10.04
N MET A 77 -2.24 8.65 11.01
CA MET A 77 -1.51 9.19 12.18
C MET A 77 -0.22 9.91 11.79
N LEU A 78 0.56 9.37 10.86
CA LEU A 78 1.79 9.99 10.34
C LEU A 78 1.50 11.29 9.58
N ASN A 79 0.30 11.43 9.03
CA ASN A 79 -0.09 12.57 8.20
C ASN A 79 -0.84 13.67 8.96
N GLN A 80 -1.17 13.52 10.27
CA GLN A 80 -1.98 14.49 10.99
C GLN A 80 -1.34 15.88 10.99
N GLU A 81 -0.08 15.97 11.34
CA GLU A 81 0.64 17.26 11.43
C GLU A 81 1.19 17.67 10.07
N ALA A 82 1.86 16.74 9.38
CA ALA A 82 2.46 16.99 8.08
C ALA A 82 2.18 15.83 7.13
N CYS A 83 1.89 16.11 5.86
CA CYS A 83 1.71 15.09 4.84
C CYS A 83 3.06 14.41 4.54
N SER A 84 3.47 13.43 5.34
CA SER A 84 4.79 12.78 5.27
C SER A 84 4.78 11.42 4.60
N GLN A 85 3.70 10.62 4.80
CA GLN A 85 3.57 9.27 4.27
C GLN A 85 2.45 9.19 3.23
N PRO A 86 2.76 9.19 1.92
CA PRO A 86 1.74 9.07 0.89
C PRO A 86 1.10 7.68 0.88
N VAL A 87 -0.19 7.63 0.56
CA VAL A 87 -0.89 6.37 0.23
C VAL A 87 -0.68 5.99 -1.22
N TYR A 88 -0.42 6.97 -2.09
CA TYR A 88 -0.20 6.79 -3.51
C TYR A 88 0.80 7.81 -4.06
N VAL A 89 1.64 7.37 -4.98
CA VAL A 89 2.51 8.20 -5.81
C VAL A 89 2.22 7.89 -7.27
N GLY A 90 2.16 8.91 -8.10
CA GLY A 90 1.93 8.76 -9.53
C GLY A 90 2.56 9.86 -10.34
N LYS A 91 2.41 9.74 -11.65
CA LYS A 91 2.88 10.72 -12.61
C LYS A 91 1.80 11.21 -13.56
N ALA A 92 2.04 12.36 -14.13
CA ALA A 92 1.27 12.89 -15.24
C ALA A 92 2.23 13.29 -16.37
N ASP A 93 2.23 12.51 -17.44
CA ASP A 93 3.00 12.79 -18.66
C ASP A 93 2.29 13.86 -19.50
N PRO A 94 3.03 14.74 -20.19
CA PRO A 94 2.42 15.66 -21.14
C PRO A 94 1.74 14.91 -22.27
N PRO A 95 0.66 15.45 -22.86
CA PRO A 95 -0.02 14.83 -23.97
C PRO A 95 0.92 14.66 -25.17
N GLY A 96 0.78 13.55 -25.91
CA GLY A 96 1.60 13.28 -27.11
C GLY A 96 2.98 12.67 -26.88
N ARG A 97 3.48 12.57 -25.64
CA ARG A 97 4.79 11.97 -25.34
C ARG A 97 4.97 10.57 -25.94
N ARG A 98 3.94 9.73 -25.87
CA ARG A 98 3.98 8.36 -26.46
C ARG A 98 4.14 8.36 -28.00
N LYS A 99 3.90 9.49 -28.65
CA LYS A 99 4.06 9.68 -30.11
C LYS A 99 5.39 10.35 -30.46
N GLY A 100 6.31 10.55 -29.50
CA GLY A 100 7.58 11.23 -29.71
C GLY A 100 7.45 12.74 -29.97
N ILE A 101 6.30 13.34 -29.70
CA ILE A 101 6.10 14.78 -29.93
C ILE A 101 6.67 15.55 -28.74
N TYR A 102 7.63 16.43 -28.99
CA TYR A 102 8.08 17.40 -28.01
C TYR A 102 7.03 18.49 -27.85
N ILE A 103 6.58 18.71 -26.63
CA ILE A 103 5.56 19.72 -26.33
C ILE A 103 6.19 20.75 -25.39
N GLU A 104 6.37 21.97 -25.90
CA GLU A 104 6.90 23.11 -25.12
C GLU A 104 6.02 23.46 -23.90
N ARG A 105 4.72 23.20 -23.98
CA ARG A 105 3.76 23.51 -22.91
C ARG A 105 2.99 22.25 -22.52
N PRO A 106 3.31 21.64 -21.38
CA PRO A 106 2.69 20.37 -20.96
C PRO A 106 1.20 20.47 -20.62
N GLY A 107 0.60 21.67 -20.71
CA GLY A 107 -0.81 21.88 -20.37
C GLY A 107 -1.07 21.64 -18.88
N ARG A 108 -2.27 21.14 -18.56
CA ARG A 108 -2.71 20.87 -17.18
C ARG A 108 -2.61 19.38 -16.83
N ALA A 109 -1.58 18.68 -17.29
CA ALA A 109 -1.48 17.23 -17.14
C ALA A 109 -1.57 16.78 -15.67
N LEU A 110 -0.79 17.40 -14.77
CA LEU A 110 -0.83 17.10 -13.32
C LEU A 110 -2.19 17.43 -12.71
N TYR A 111 -2.73 18.62 -12.97
CA TYR A 111 -4.03 19.03 -12.43
C TYR A 111 -5.15 18.08 -12.85
N ASN A 112 -5.21 17.74 -14.14
CA ASN A 112 -6.23 16.82 -14.66
C ASN A 112 -6.10 15.44 -14.01
N ARG A 113 -4.87 14.94 -13.85
CA ARG A 113 -4.65 13.63 -13.22
C ARG A 113 -5.06 13.60 -11.76
N LEU A 114 -4.79 14.66 -11.00
CA LEU A 114 -5.24 14.79 -9.61
C LEU A 114 -6.77 14.87 -9.52
N ARG A 115 -7.42 15.55 -10.48
CA ARG A 115 -8.88 15.59 -10.56
C ARG A 115 -9.47 14.20 -10.87
N ASP A 116 -8.90 13.45 -11.81
CA ASP A 116 -9.36 12.08 -12.12
C ASP A 116 -9.29 11.16 -10.89
N HIS A 117 -8.27 11.34 -10.05
CA HIS A 117 -8.16 10.62 -8.78
C HIS A 117 -9.21 11.06 -7.74
N ALA A 118 -9.47 12.35 -7.68
CA ALA A 118 -10.54 12.88 -6.82
C ALA A 118 -11.92 12.34 -7.25
N GLU A 119 -12.19 12.27 -8.55
CA GLU A 119 -13.40 11.66 -9.10
C GLU A 119 -13.52 10.19 -8.69
N SER A 120 -12.44 9.39 -8.81
CA SER A 120 -12.42 7.98 -8.37
C SER A 120 -12.73 7.82 -6.88
N ILE A 121 -12.22 8.70 -6.03
CA ILE A 121 -12.52 8.66 -4.58
C ILE A 121 -13.97 9.11 -4.32
N SER A 122 -14.46 10.11 -5.04
CA SER A 122 -15.85 10.58 -4.93
C SER A 122 -16.85 9.52 -5.36
N GLU A 123 -16.53 8.68 -6.35
CA GLU A 123 -17.37 7.53 -6.70
C GLU A 123 -17.48 6.54 -5.53
N VAL A 124 -16.38 6.25 -4.82
CA VAL A 124 -16.42 5.41 -3.62
C VAL A 124 -17.23 6.10 -2.51
N GLU A 125 -16.99 7.40 -2.26
CA GLU A 125 -17.75 8.17 -1.25
C GLU A 125 -19.26 8.09 -1.50
N THR A 126 -19.67 8.20 -2.76
CA THR A 126 -21.09 8.20 -3.16
C THR A 126 -21.72 6.81 -3.10
N ASN A 127 -20.97 5.77 -3.44
CA ASN A 127 -21.49 4.42 -3.68
C ASN A 127 -21.24 3.45 -2.52
N THR A 128 -20.66 3.92 -1.40
CA THR A 128 -20.47 3.11 -0.17
C THR A 128 -21.19 3.72 1.02
N ALA A 129 -21.58 2.89 1.98
CA ALA A 129 -22.24 3.35 3.20
C ALA A 129 -21.25 4.16 4.07
N ALA A 130 -21.70 5.27 4.64
CA ALA A 130 -20.84 6.21 5.37
C ALA A 130 -20.21 5.64 6.66
N ASP A 131 -20.77 4.56 7.21
CA ASP A 131 -20.31 3.82 8.38
C ASP A 131 -19.48 2.58 8.02
N SER A 132 -19.37 2.27 6.73
CA SER A 132 -18.57 1.14 6.26
C SER A 132 -17.06 1.44 6.35
N PRO A 133 -16.21 0.46 6.73
CA PRO A 133 -14.77 0.63 6.80
C PRO A 133 -14.11 0.88 5.43
N ASP A 134 -14.75 0.48 4.35
CA ASP A 134 -14.32 0.68 2.96
C ASP A 134 -14.68 2.05 2.39
N HIS A 135 -15.51 2.83 3.13
CA HIS A 135 -15.90 4.18 2.75
C HIS A 135 -14.72 5.16 2.79
N LEU A 136 -14.54 5.90 1.72
CA LEU A 136 -13.53 6.95 1.60
C LEU A 136 -14.22 8.30 1.41
N ARG A 137 -13.81 9.30 2.19
CA ARG A 137 -14.30 10.69 2.06
C ARG A 137 -13.26 11.52 1.35
N LEU A 138 -13.62 12.17 0.26
CA LEU A 138 -12.66 12.98 -0.51
C LEU A 138 -12.01 14.08 0.32
N LYS A 139 -12.75 14.73 1.20
CA LYS A 139 -12.28 15.84 2.04
C LYS A 139 -11.11 15.53 2.97
N VAL A 140 -10.82 14.26 3.23
CA VAL A 140 -9.69 13.85 4.09
C VAL A 140 -8.43 13.50 3.30
N PHE A 141 -8.47 13.69 1.98
CA PHE A 141 -7.31 13.50 1.12
C PHE A 141 -6.62 14.81 0.80
N MET A 142 -5.30 14.75 0.82
CA MET A 142 -4.42 15.86 0.47
C MET A 142 -3.49 15.41 -0.64
N CYS A 143 -2.88 16.36 -1.34
CA CYS A 143 -1.88 16.05 -2.36
C CYS A 143 -0.72 17.04 -2.35
N ARG A 144 0.42 16.56 -2.84
CA ARG A 144 1.57 17.37 -3.26
C ARG A 144 1.92 17.00 -4.68
N PHE A 145 2.51 17.92 -5.40
CA PHE A 145 2.96 17.69 -6.76
C PHE A 145 4.26 18.44 -7.03
N LEU A 146 5.07 17.87 -7.89
CA LEU A 146 6.35 18.44 -8.33
C LEU A 146 6.31 18.49 -9.86
N VAL A 147 6.33 19.70 -10.41
CA VAL A 147 6.47 19.91 -11.86
C VAL A 147 7.93 19.67 -12.23
N VAL A 148 8.15 18.79 -13.20
CA VAL A 148 9.50 18.44 -13.65
C VAL A 148 9.55 18.33 -15.17
N GLU A 149 10.75 18.46 -15.72
CA GLU A 149 10.96 18.23 -17.14
C GLU A 149 10.54 16.80 -17.53
N PRO A 150 9.85 16.63 -18.68
CA PRO A 150 9.26 15.35 -19.07
C PRO A 150 10.22 14.17 -19.09
N VAL A 151 11.48 14.40 -19.40
CA VAL A 151 12.52 13.35 -19.45
C VAL A 151 12.74 12.68 -18.09
N TRP A 152 12.55 13.42 -17.00
CA TRP A 152 12.80 12.95 -15.63
C TRP A 152 11.60 12.29 -14.98
N ILE A 153 10.38 12.50 -15.51
CA ILE A 153 9.15 12.05 -14.86
C ILE A 153 9.17 10.56 -14.50
N PRO A 154 9.53 9.60 -15.40
CA PRO A 154 9.51 8.19 -15.05
C PRO A 154 10.52 7.80 -13.97
N LEU A 155 11.71 8.41 -14.01
CA LEU A 155 12.75 8.16 -13.03
C LEU A 155 12.31 8.65 -11.64
N ILE A 156 11.78 9.87 -11.58
CA ILE A 156 11.34 10.50 -10.33
C ILE A 156 10.15 9.73 -9.73
N GLU A 157 9.18 9.33 -10.55
CA GLU A 157 8.08 8.46 -10.09
C GLU A 157 8.61 7.15 -9.47
N SER A 158 9.49 6.44 -10.18
CA SER A 158 10.08 5.18 -9.73
C SER A 158 10.83 5.34 -8.41
N LEU A 159 11.68 6.37 -8.30
CA LEU A 159 12.44 6.66 -7.09
C LEU A 159 11.52 7.02 -5.92
N SER A 160 10.49 7.83 -6.16
CA SER A 160 9.51 8.21 -5.13
C SER A 160 8.71 7.00 -4.64
N ILE A 161 8.27 6.11 -5.54
CA ILE A 161 7.60 4.87 -5.16
C ILE A 161 8.52 3.98 -4.32
N THR A 162 9.79 3.83 -4.72
CA THR A 162 10.78 3.03 -4.00
C THR A 162 11.07 3.60 -2.61
N THR A 163 11.15 4.93 -2.49
CA THR A 163 11.47 5.59 -1.22
C THR A 163 10.30 5.60 -0.24
N PHE A 164 9.10 5.98 -0.70
CA PHE A 164 7.92 6.07 0.15
C PHE A 164 7.19 4.74 0.35
N GLN A 165 7.36 3.79 -0.57
CA GLN A 165 6.63 2.52 -0.60
C GLN A 165 5.12 2.70 -0.33
N PRO A 166 4.42 3.51 -1.14
CA PRO A 166 3.02 3.82 -0.88
C PRO A 166 2.16 2.57 -1.03
N VAL A 167 1.25 2.36 -0.11
CA VAL A 167 0.45 1.13 -0.04
C VAL A 167 -0.43 0.89 -1.27
N TRP A 168 -0.91 1.95 -1.92
CA TRP A 168 -1.72 1.86 -3.14
C TRP A 168 -0.91 1.66 -4.43
N ASN A 169 0.42 1.84 -4.37
CA ASN A 169 1.32 1.45 -5.47
C ASN A 169 1.76 -0.02 -5.37
N GLY A 170 1.86 -0.52 -4.15
CA GLY A 170 2.31 -1.88 -3.84
C GLY A 170 1.14 -2.81 -3.56
N LEU A 171 0.85 -3.02 -2.29
CA LEU A 171 -0.09 -4.03 -1.80
C LEU A 171 -1.51 -3.83 -2.33
N VAL A 172 -2.10 -2.64 -2.18
CA VAL A 172 -3.47 -2.31 -2.59
C VAL A 172 -3.45 -1.67 -3.98
N SER A 173 -2.95 -2.40 -4.97
CA SER A 173 -2.78 -1.89 -6.33
C SER A 173 -4.13 -1.73 -7.06
N GLY A 174 -4.16 -0.80 -8.04
CA GLY A 174 -5.32 -0.61 -8.92
C GLY A 174 -5.96 0.78 -8.89
N PHE A 175 -5.62 1.61 -7.91
CA PHE A 175 -6.15 2.98 -7.81
C PHE A 175 -5.92 3.82 -9.08
N GLY A 176 -4.73 3.72 -9.65
CA GLY A 176 -4.37 4.44 -10.88
C GLY A 176 -4.99 3.91 -12.17
N HIS A 177 -5.79 2.86 -12.11
CA HIS A 177 -6.46 2.32 -13.29
C HIS A 177 -7.67 3.17 -13.68
N HIS A 178 -7.91 3.23 -14.99
CA HIS A 178 -9.11 3.83 -15.58
C HIS A 178 -9.91 2.75 -16.30
N ASP A 179 -11.16 3.06 -16.64
CA ASP A 179 -11.94 2.24 -17.55
C ASP A 179 -11.20 2.12 -18.90
N GLN A 180 -10.87 0.89 -19.27
CA GLN A 180 -10.16 0.57 -20.50
C GLN A 180 -11.08 -0.03 -21.57
N GLY A 181 -12.40 0.11 -21.39
CA GLY A 181 -13.41 -0.37 -22.31
C GLY A 181 -13.60 -1.90 -22.28
N SER A 182 -14.39 -2.40 -23.24
CA SER A 182 -14.94 -3.75 -23.26
C SER A 182 -13.93 -4.91 -23.38
N THR A 183 -12.70 -4.64 -23.80
CA THR A 183 -11.69 -5.69 -24.07
C THR A 183 -11.10 -6.36 -22.84
N ARG A 184 -11.36 -5.83 -21.64
CA ARG A 184 -10.79 -6.35 -20.37
C ARG A 184 -11.81 -6.89 -19.37
N ARG A 185 -13.01 -7.20 -19.80
CA ARG A 185 -14.08 -7.73 -18.92
C ARG A 185 -13.73 -9.05 -18.21
N THR A 186 -12.74 -9.78 -18.69
CA THR A 186 -12.24 -11.01 -18.07
C THR A 186 -11.17 -10.77 -16.99
N GLN A 187 -10.76 -9.52 -16.77
CA GLN A 187 -9.80 -9.21 -15.71
C GLN A 187 -10.45 -9.36 -14.33
N LYS A 188 -9.63 -9.80 -13.38
CA LYS A 188 -9.99 -9.77 -11.98
C LYS A 188 -10.05 -8.33 -11.49
N ARG A 189 -11.02 -8.05 -10.62
CA ARG A 189 -11.12 -6.78 -9.92
C ARG A 189 -9.81 -6.49 -9.19
N SER A 190 -9.35 -5.25 -9.24
CA SER A 190 -8.11 -4.87 -8.55
C SER A 190 -8.25 -4.99 -7.03
N PHE A 191 -7.13 -5.04 -6.31
CA PHE A 191 -7.16 -5.04 -4.85
C PHE A 191 -7.80 -3.76 -4.31
N TRP A 192 -7.49 -2.62 -4.92
CA TRP A 192 -8.09 -1.35 -4.54
C TRP A 192 -9.61 -1.34 -4.74
N ASP A 193 -10.12 -1.80 -5.88
CA ASP A 193 -11.54 -1.87 -6.17
C ASP A 193 -12.27 -2.95 -5.34
N THR A 194 -11.54 -3.91 -4.82
CA THR A 194 -12.09 -4.93 -3.92
C THR A 194 -12.23 -4.39 -2.51
N LEU A 195 -11.23 -3.64 -2.04
CA LEU A 195 -11.21 -3.04 -0.71
C LEU A 195 -12.11 -1.80 -0.62
N HIS A 196 -12.21 -1.03 -1.72
CA HIS A 196 -13.01 0.19 -1.84
C HIS A 196 -13.95 0.07 -3.05
N PRO A 197 -15.05 -0.68 -2.94
CA PRO A 197 -16.03 -0.80 -4.01
C PRO A 197 -16.71 0.56 -4.23
N GLY A 198 -17.07 0.88 -5.46
CA GLY A 198 -17.77 2.14 -5.76
C GLY A 198 -17.57 2.62 -7.16
N ARG A 199 -16.44 2.31 -7.81
CA ARG A 199 -16.23 2.64 -9.22
C ARG A 199 -17.10 1.73 -10.09
N GLN A 200 -18.08 2.33 -10.77
CA GLN A 200 -19.10 1.59 -11.53
C GLN A 200 -18.49 0.66 -12.58
N TRP A 201 -17.48 1.12 -13.31
CA TRP A 201 -16.82 0.31 -14.33
C TRP A 201 -16.08 -0.91 -13.75
N ALA A 202 -15.60 -0.84 -12.50
CA ALA A 202 -14.90 -1.94 -11.83
C ALA A 202 -15.86 -3.07 -11.38
N THR A 203 -17.16 -2.79 -11.25
CA THR A 203 -18.16 -3.80 -10.89
C THR A 203 -18.32 -4.88 -11.98
N GLN A 204 -17.95 -4.54 -13.23
CA GLN A 204 -18.04 -5.45 -14.37
C GLN A 204 -16.92 -6.50 -14.39
N PHE A 205 -15.87 -6.34 -13.58
CA PHE A 205 -14.75 -7.28 -13.54
C PHE A 205 -15.08 -8.49 -12.67
N VAL A 206 -14.41 -9.60 -12.98
CA VAL A 206 -14.50 -10.81 -12.16
C VAL A 206 -14.09 -10.48 -10.72
N PRO A 207 -14.87 -10.87 -9.72
CA PRO A 207 -14.50 -10.66 -8.32
C PRO A 207 -13.09 -11.16 -8.02
N ASN A 208 -12.35 -10.44 -7.18
CA ASN A 208 -11.05 -10.90 -6.72
C ASN A 208 -11.25 -12.11 -5.80
N PRO A 209 -10.48 -13.21 -5.98
CA PRO A 209 -10.59 -14.39 -5.12
C PRO A 209 -10.26 -14.10 -3.65
N LEU A 210 -9.41 -13.10 -3.39
CA LEU A 210 -9.22 -12.57 -2.05
C LEU A 210 -10.33 -11.55 -1.78
N GLY A 211 -11.26 -11.88 -0.90
CA GLY A 211 -12.32 -10.96 -0.49
C GLY A 211 -11.77 -9.72 0.23
N ALA A 212 -12.62 -8.71 0.38
CA ALA A 212 -12.25 -7.45 1.03
C ALA A 212 -11.73 -7.66 2.47
N GLU A 213 -12.32 -8.60 3.22
CA GLU A 213 -11.91 -8.91 4.60
C GLU A 213 -10.48 -9.45 4.67
N THR A 214 -10.12 -10.39 3.78
CA THR A 214 -8.75 -10.92 3.71
C THR A 214 -7.76 -9.84 3.34
N LEU A 215 -8.10 -9.00 2.35
CA LEU A 215 -7.24 -7.87 1.96
C LEU A 215 -7.07 -6.85 3.08
N ALA A 216 -8.12 -6.59 3.85
CA ALA A 216 -8.05 -5.70 5.01
C ALA A 216 -7.12 -6.25 6.09
N CYS A 217 -7.17 -7.54 6.38
CA CYS A 217 -6.25 -8.21 7.31
C CYS A 217 -4.79 -8.09 6.84
N VAL A 218 -4.53 -8.39 5.56
CA VAL A 218 -3.18 -8.31 4.99
C VAL A 218 -2.66 -6.89 5.04
N LEU A 219 -3.52 -5.90 4.76
CA LEU A 219 -3.17 -4.49 4.83
C LEU A 219 -2.81 -4.05 6.26
N GLU A 220 -3.56 -4.47 7.26
CA GLU A 220 -3.28 -4.17 8.66
C GLU A 220 -1.92 -4.73 9.08
N VAL A 221 -1.65 -6.01 8.76
CA VAL A 221 -0.35 -6.66 9.01
C VAL A 221 0.78 -5.89 8.34
N TRP A 222 0.57 -5.51 7.09
CA TRP A 222 1.57 -4.78 6.32
C TRP A 222 1.91 -3.43 6.95
N LEU A 223 0.90 -2.67 7.37
CA LEU A 223 1.07 -1.35 7.94
C LEU A 223 1.65 -1.39 9.36
N ASP A 224 1.38 -2.45 10.11
CA ASP A 224 1.92 -2.65 11.46
C ASP A 224 3.34 -3.23 11.47
N ASN A 225 3.78 -3.80 10.35
CA ASN A 225 5.09 -4.44 10.23
C ASN A 225 5.92 -3.87 9.07
N PRO A 226 6.59 -2.73 9.26
CA PRO A 226 7.41 -2.11 8.22
C PRO A 226 8.64 -2.94 7.81
N ALA A 227 8.94 -4.04 8.53
CA ALA A 227 10.00 -4.99 8.17
C ALA A 227 9.56 -5.97 7.07
N LEU A 228 8.25 -6.14 6.83
CA LEU A 228 7.73 -6.86 5.67
C LEU A 228 7.91 -6.00 4.41
N LYS A 229 9.17 -5.75 4.05
CA LYS A 229 9.49 -5.06 2.80
C LYS A 229 9.09 -5.96 1.64
N LEU A 230 8.31 -5.42 0.71
CA LEU A 230 8.20 -6.03 -0.62
C LEU A 230 9.61 -6.21 -1.17
N PRO A 231 9.91 -7.33 -1.86
CA PRO A 231 11.18 -7.51 -2.53
C PRO A 231 11.48 -6.29 -3.41
N GLU A 232 12.76 -5.94 -3.58
CA GLU A 232 13.29 -4.71 -4.19
C GLU A 232 12.72 -4.34 -5.58
N GLN A 233 11.95 -5.20 -6.19
CA GLN A 233 11.15 -4.89 -7.36
C GLN A 233 9.69 -4.82 -6.96
N PRO A 234 9.01 -3.67 -7.15
CA PRO A 234 7.58 -3.55 -6.94
C PRO A 234 6.85 -4.31 -8.05
N ARG A 235 6.94 -5.63 -8.03
CA ARG A 235 5.99 -6.47 -8.74
C ARG A 235 4.67 -6.25 -8.02
N ARG A 236 3.63 -5.95 -8.80
CA ARG A 236 2.26 -5.93 -8.29
C ARG A 236 2.09 -7.19 -7.46
N ALA A 237 1.77 -7.03 -6.18
CA ALA A 237 1.57 -8.17 -5.30
C ALA A 237 0.54 -9.10 -5.96
N SER A 238 0.95 -10.32 -6.27
CA SER A 238 0.02 -11.31 -6.82
C SER A 238 -0.88 -11.82 -5.69
N PRO A 239 -2.07 -12.34 -5.99
CA PRO A 239 -2.91 -13.00 -4.99
C PRO A 239 -2.17 -14.07 -4.21
N GLU A 240 -1.31 -14.83 -4.88
CA GLU A 240 -0.49 -15.89 -4.29
C GLU A 240 0.53 -15.30 -3.30
N MET A 241 1.22 -14.22 -3.67
CA MET A 241 2.18 -13.55 -2.79
C MET A 241 1.50 -12.96 -1.53
N ILE A 242 0.28 -12.47 -1.67
CA ILE A 242 -0.49 -11.97 -0.53
C ILE A 242 -0.93 -13.13 0.37
N ALA A 243 -1.35 -14.26 -0.22
CA ALA A 243 -1.67 -15.48 0.53
C ALA A 243 -0.44 -16.01 1.28
N ASP A 244 0.72 -16.07 0.64
CA ASP A 244 1.98 -16.50 1.26
C ASP A 244 2.40 -15.59 2.43
N ILE A 245 2.25 -14.27 2.27
CA ILE A 245 2.49 -13.30 3.34
C ILE A 245 1.52 -13.53 4.50
N PHE A 246 0.26 -13.78 4.18
CA PHE A 246 -0.78 -14.02 5.17
C PHE A 246 -0.58 -15.34 5.93
N GLU A 247 -0.22 -16.42 5.23
CA GLU A 247 0.10 -17.71 5.85
C GLU A 247 1.36 -17.62 6.72
N ALA A 248 2.41 -17.00 6.23
CA ALA A 248 3.64 -16.77 7.01
C ALA A 248 3.35 -15.96 8.29
N TRP A 249 2.46 -15.00 8.19
CA TRP A 249 2.02 -14.20 9.33
C TRP A 249 1.17 -15.01 10.33
N LEU A 250 0.26 -15.86 9.87
CA LEU A 250 -0.53 -16.74 10.76
C LEU A 250 0.35 -17.74 11.54
N GLN A 251 1.51 -18.10 10.98
CA GLN A 251 2.46 -19.03 11.59
C GLN A 251 3.42 -18.35 12.57
N ASP A 252 3.55 -17.01 12.53
CA ASP A 252 4.44 -16.27 13.42
C ASP A 252 3.70 -15.75 14.67
N PRO A 253 3.89 -16.38 15.85
CA PRO A 253 3.20 -15.98 17.08
C PRO A 253 3.70 -14.66 17.70
N VAL A 254 4.77 -14.06 17.18
CA VAL A 254 5.40 -12.86 17.75
C VAL A 254 4.63 -11.58 17.42
N HIS A 255 3.76 -11.59 16.41
CA HIS A 255 2.98 -10.42 15.99
C HIS A 255 1.76 -10.18 16.90
N PHE A 256 2.04 -9.77 18.12
CA PHE A 256 1.06 -9.58 19.20
C PHE A 256 -0.10 -8.61 18.85
N ARG A 257 0.14 -7.62 18.01
CA ARG A 257 -0.89 -6.62 17.64
C ARG A 257 -1.98 -7.21 16.77
N THR A 258 -1.61 -8.05 15.84
CA THR A 258 -2.53 -8.69 14.93
C THR A 258 -3.30 -9.83 15.57
N GLN A 259 -2.72 -10.50 16.56
CA GLN A 259 -3.49 -11.41 17.42
C GLN A 259 -4.61 -10.68 18.18
N ARG A 260 -4.43 -9.40 18.51
CA ARG A 260 -5.49 -8.59 19.14
C ARG A 260 -6.66 -8.35 18.18
N TRP A 261 -6.37 -8.07 16.92
CA TRP A 261 -7.40 -7.91 15.89
C TRP A 261 -8.11 -9.23 15.59
N LEU A 262 -7.38 -10.34 15.41
CA LEU A 262 -7.94 -11.68 15.25
C LEU A 262 -8.82 -12.08 16.43
N ARG A 263 -8.42 -11.77 17.67
CA ARG A 263 -9.25 -12.03 18.85
C ARG A 263 -10.54 -11.19 18.83
N ALA A 264 -10.46 -9.93 18.40
CA ALA A 264 -11.64 -9.05 18.32
C ALA A 264 -12.60 -9.45 17.20
N ASN A 265 -12.11 -10.11 16.14
CA ASN A 265 -12.89 -10.53 14.98
C ASN A 265 -12.99 -12.05 14.83
N ARG A 266 -12.52 -12.83 15.81
CA ARG A 266 -12.45 -14.29 15.78
C ARG A 266 -13.80 -14.95 15.47
N SER A 267 -14.89 -14.42 16.03
CA SER A 267 -16.23 -14.92 15.79
C SER A 267 -16.69 -14.82 14.34
N ARG A 268 -16.19 -13.81 13.59
CA ARG A 268 -16.45 -13.67 12.14
C ARG A 268 -15.60 -14.63 11.30
N TYR A 269 -14.36 -14.88 11.74
CA TYR A 269 -13.41 -15.74 11.04
C TYR A 269 -13.75 -17.23 11.24
N ASP A 270 -14.09 -17.61 12.47
CA ASP A 270 -14.46 -18.99 12.81
C ASP A 270 -15.80 -19.39 12.15
N ALA A 271 -16.72 -18.45 11.92
CA ALA A 271 -17.97 -18.69 11.23
C ALA A 271 -17.78 -18.99 9.72
N GLN A 272 -16.69 -18.49 9.09
CA GLN A 272 -16.41 -18.74 7.67
C GLN A 272 -15.57 -20.00 7.42
N GLN A 273 -14.92 -20.55 8.46
CA GLN A 273 -14.10 -21.75 8.36
C GLN A 273 -14.76 -23.02 8.94
N GLN A 274 -15.94 -22.91 9.52
CA GLN A 274 -16.70 -24.12 9.84
C GLN A 274 -17.27 -24.69 8.54
N PRO A 275 -16.77 -25.84 8.04
CA PRO A 275 -17.55 -26.60 7.09
C PRO A 275 -18.93 -26.85 7.76
N GLU A 276 -20.00 -26.67 7.01
CA GLU A 276 -21.33 -27.10 7.43
C GLU A 276 -21.17 -28.53 7.96
N LEU A 277 -21.23 -28.70 9.28
CA LEU A 277 -21.37 -30.01 9.88
C LEU A 277 -22.71 -30.48 9.39
N GLU A 278 -22.74 -31.37 8.40
CA GLU A 278 -23.88 -32.14 8.03
C GLU A 278 -24.45 -32.73 9.33
N GLU A 279 -25.62 -32.28 9.74
CA GLU A 279 -26.35 -32.91 10.83
C GLU A 279 -26.59 -34.37 10.42
N GLU A 280 -25.84 -35.29 11.00
CA GLU A 280 -26.20 -36.70 10.92
C GLU A 280 -27.61 -36.85 11.47
N PRO A 281 -28.54 -37.49 10.73
CA PRO A 281 -29.90 -37.71 11.21
C PRO A 281 -29.82 -38.54 12.48
N ALA A 282 -30.41 -38.03 13.55
CA ALA A 282 -30.47 -38.69 14.84
C ALA A 282 -30.87 -40.15 14.67
N ALA A 283 -29.98 -41.05 15.06
CA ALA A 283 -30.21 -42.47 15.08
C ALA A 283 -31.46 -42.75 15.94
N GLY A 284 -32.47 -43.32 15.31
CA GLY A 284 -33.75 -43.64 15.96
C GLY A 284 -33.55 -44.53 17.18
N VAL A 285 -34.12 -44.08 18.29
CA VAL A 285 -34.23 -44.88 19.50
C VAL A 285 -35.12 -46.08 19.17
N VAL A 286 -34.54 -47.26 19.09
CA VAL A 286 -35.30 -48.52 19.04
C VAL A 286 -35.81 -48.76 20.45
N VAL A 287 -37.12 -48.54 20.64
CA VAL A 287 -37.83 -48.99 21.82
C VAL A 287 -38.03 -50.51 21.66
N LEU A 288 -37.35 -51.30 22.47
CA LEU A 288 -37.62 -52.70 22.64
C LEU A 288 -38.90 -52.80 23.50
N GLU A 289 -39.99 -53.20 22.86
CA GLU A 289 -41.19 -53.66 23.60
C GLU A 289 -40.82 -55.00 24.26
N ASP A 290 -41.01 -55.01 25.59
CA ASP A 290 -40.85 -56.17 26.45
C ASP A 290 -42.19 -56.96 26.41
N ASP A 291 -42.22 -58.03 25.64
CA ASP A 291 -43.32 -58.95 25.66
C ASP A 291 -43.21 -59.86 26.89
N GLY A 292 -43.84 -59.45 27.95
CA GLY A 292 -43.98 -60.28 29.13
C GLY A 292 -45.22 -61.22 28.99
N ASP A 293 -44.98 -62.45 29.30
CA ASP A 293 -46.00 -63.47 29.62
C ASP A 293 -46.07 -63.65 31.13
#